data_44040ac3d01817ccb2ea0f610871e619
#
_entry.id   44040ac3d01817ccb2ea0f610871e619
#
_cell.length_a   1.000
_cell.length_b   1.000
_cell.length_c   1.000
_cell.angle_alpha   90.00
_cell.angle_beta   90.00
_cell.angle_gamma   90.00
#
_symmetry.space_group_name_H-M   'P 1'
#
loop_
_entity.id
_entity.type
_entity.pdbx_description
1 polymer ?
#
loop_
_entity_poly.entity_id
_entity_poly.type
_entity_poly.pdbx_seq_one_letter_code
_entity_poly.pdbx_strand_id
1 'polypeptide(L)'
;MNLREHDERYAEAMSALTSQPAVKEALGLPDDMVTVEGAKKFIWHVTTDERQYSRAIFDGDTLIGVITLKDISAESAHIGTWLGEQYWGLGYNEEAKSAVLAYAFNVLELKRVFAGAAKRNIRSLKAQEKLGYVTMDVGKRYPIDLITIEKITGEPCQLNVILRDNFLAQVAKR
;
A
#
# COMPACT_ATOMS: atom_id res chain seq x y z
N MET A 1 15.37 4.56 -5.81
CA MET A 1 13.92 4.39 -6.07
C MET A 1 13.27 5.76 -6.23
N ASN A 2 12.30 5.89 -7.11
CA ASN A 2 11.46 7.08 -7.16
C ASN A 2 9.98 6.73 -7.32
N LEU A 3 9.11 7.67 -6.93
CA LEU A 3 7.67 7.55 -7.05
C LEU A 3 7.21 8.46 -8.19
N ARG A 4 6.37 7.93 -9.09
CA ARG A 4 5.84 8.69 -10.23
C ARG A 4 4.32 8.67 -10.22
N GLU A 5 3.71 9.72 -10.75
CA GLU A 5 2.28 9.72 -11.02
C GLU A 5 1.95 8.60 -12.00
N HIS A 6 0.76 8.02 -11.86
CA HIS A 6 0.30 7.00 -12.78
C HIS A 6 0.09 7.56 -14.18
N ASP A 7 0.34 6.70 -15.16
CA ASP A 7 0.12 6.99 -16.57
C ASP A 7 -0.39 5.71 -17.22
N GLU A 8 -1.36 5.83 -18.10
CA GLU A 8 -1.92 4.66 -18.81
C GLU A 8 -0.84 3.85 -19.55
N ARG A 9 0.24 4.51 -19.98
CA ARG A 9 1.39 3.85 -20.61
C ARG A 9 2.04 2.78 -19.73
N TYR A 10 1.83 2.83 -18.41
CA TYR A 10 2.40 1.86 -17.47
C TYR A 10 1.55 0.59 -17.33
N ALA A 11 0.38 0.54 -17.97
CA ALA A 11 -0.56 -0.57 -17.78
C ALA A 11 0.02 -1.93 -18.17
N GLU A 12 0.78 -2.00 -19.26
CA GLU A 12 1.40 -3.25 -19.71
C GLU A 12 2.45 -3.76 -18.72
N ALA A 13 3.34 -2.88 -18.27
CA ALA A 13 4.36 -3.21 -17.28
C ALA A 13 3.72 -3.60 -15.94
N MET A 14 2.67 -2.91 -15.52
CA MET A 14 1.92 -3.21 -14.31
C MET A 14 1.27 -4.59 -14.39
N SER A 15 0.61 -4.90 -15.51
CA SER A 15 0.00 -6.21 -15.75
C SER A 15 1.04 -7.35 -15.70
N ALA A 16 2.23 -7.12 -16.26
CA ALA A 16 3.31 -8.10 -16.20
C ALA A 16 3.69 -8.45 -14.75
N LEU A 17 3.67 -7.46 -13.85
CA LEU A 17 3.98 -7.68 -12.43
C LEU A 17 2.82 -8.34 -11.68
N THR A 18 1.59 -7.87 -11.86
CA THR A 18 0.42 -8.40 -11.14
C THR A 18 0.05 -9.81 -11.59
N SER A 19 0.41 -10.20 -12.80
CA SER A 19 0.18 -11.56 -13.29
C SER A 19 1.19 -12.58 -12.77
N GLN A 20 2.27 -12.15 -12.13
CA GLN A 20 3.16 -13.08 -11.42
C GLN A 20 2.37 -13.85 -10.36
N PRO A 21 2.44 -15.19 -10.32
CA PRO A 21 1.59 -15.97 -9.40
C PRO A 21 1.67 -15.56 -7.94
N ALA A 22 2.88 -15.29 -7.44
CA ALA A 22 3.06 -14.89 -6.04
C ALA A 22 2.45 -13.51 -5.74
N VAL A 23 2.54 -12.57 -6.67
CA VAL A 23 1.94 -11.23 -6.52
C VAL A 23 0.42 -11.31 -6.60
N LYS A 24 -0.11 -12.01 -7.59
CA LYS A 24 -1.54 -12.23 -7.77
C LYS A 24 -2.17 -12.86 -6.53
N GLU A 25 -1.54 -13.90 -5.99
CA GLU A 25 -2.00 -14.58 -4.77
C GLU A 25 -1.95 -13.66 -3.55
N ALA A 26 -0.85 -12.95 -3.34
CA ALA A 26 -0.69 -12.05 -2.20
C ALA A 26 -1.75 -10.94 -2.20
N LEU A 27 -2.12 -10.43 -3.38
CA LEU A 27 -3.12 -9.38 -3.53
C LEU A 27 -4.55 -9.92 -3.62
N GLY A 28 -4.72 -11.23 -3.81
CA GLY A 28 -6.05 -11.82 -3.99
C GLY A 28 -6.75 -11.34 -5.26
N LEU A 29 -6.01 -11.05 -6.32
CA LEU A 29 -6.59 -10.49 -7.55
C LEU A 29 -7.28 -11.57 -8.40
N PRO A 30 -8.48 -11.27 -8.94
CA PRO A 30 -9.11 -12.14 -9.94
C PRO A 30 -8.39 -12.03 -11.29
N ASP A 31 -8.63 -13.01 -12.18
CA ASP A 31 -7.95 -13.11 -13.47
C ASP A 31 -8.10 -11.86 -14.35
N ASP A 32 -9.27 -11.22 -14.32
CA ASP A 32 -9.55 -10.04 -15.14
C ASP A 32 -8.79 -8.78 -14.65
N MET A 33 -8.34 -8.76 -13.41
CA MET A 33 -7.61 -7.62 -12.84
C MET A 33 -6.11 -7.64 -13.14
N VAL A 34 -5.55 -8.79 -13.51
CA VAL A 34 -4.11 -8.90 -13.83
C VAL A 34 -3.82 -8.72 -15.33
N THR A 35 -4.82 -8.34 -16.10
CA THR A 35 -4.69 -8.02 -17.52
C THR A 35 -4.31 -6.56 -17.73
N VAL A 36 -3.91 -6.21 -18.95
CA VAL A 36 -3.64 -4.82 -19.33
C VAL A 36 -4.88 -3.95 -19.12
N GLU A 37 -6.06 -4.44 -19.50
CA GLU A 37 -7.32 -3.71 -19.28
C GLU A 37 -7.62 -3.54 -17.79
N GLY A 38 -7.34 -4.54 -16.96
CA GLY A 38 -7.46 -4.44 -15.51
C GLY A 38 -6.52 -3.37 -14.93
N ALA A 39 -5.28 -3.31 -15.41
CA ALA A 39 -4.32 -2.28 -15.02
C ALA A 39 -4.80 -0.88 -15.43
N LYS A 40 -5.34 -0.71 -16.63
CA LYS A 40 -5.92 0.56 -17.08
C LYS A 40 -7.07 1.01 -16.19
N LYS A 41 -7.97 0.09 -15.83
CA LYS A 41 -9.08 0.38 -14.92
C LYS A 41 -8.57 0.82 -13.53
N PHE A 42 -7.57 0.14 -13.01
CA PHE A 42 -6.95 0.53 -11.75
C PHE A 42 -6.38 1.95 -11.82
N ILE A 43 -5.59 2.24 -12.85
CA ILE A 43 -4.98 3.56 -13.05
C ILE A 43 -6.07 4.64 -13.13
N TRP A 44 -7.11 4.41 -13.92
CA TRP A 44 -8.22 5.35 -14.03
C TRP A 44 -8.89 5.57 -12.68
N HIS A 45 -9.16 4.51 -11.94
CA HIS A 45 -9.82 4.58 -10.63
C HIS A 45 -9.01 5.41 -9.63
N VAL A 46 -7.72 5.11 -9.47
CA VAL A 46 -6.88 5.81 -8.47
C VAL A 46 -6.52 7.23 -8.87
N THR A 47 -6.63 7.58 -10.14
CA THR A 47 -6.36 8.95 -10.61
C THR A 47 -7.61 9.84 -10.63
N THR A 48 -8.80 9.25 -10.56
CA THR A 48 -10.07 10.00 -10.57
C THR A 48 -10.78 10.04 -9.23
N ASP A 49 -10.41 9.19 -8.28
CA ASP A 49 -11.01 9.17 -6.95
C ASP A 49 -10.19 10.06 -5.99
N GLU A 50 -10.78 11.17 -5.55
CA GLU A 50 -10.14 12.14 -4.64
C GLU A 50 -9.80 11.55 -3.27
N ARG A 51 -10.40 10.42 -2.91
CA ARG A 51 -10.12 9.73 -1.64
C ARG A 51 -8.93 8.77 -1.75
N GLN A 52 -8.22 8.79 -2.87
CA GLN A 52 -7.04 7.98 -3.10
C GLN A 52 -5.84 8.82 -3.53
N TYR A 53 -4.68 8.42 -3.06
CA TYR A 53 -3.39 8.93 -3.49
C TYR A 53 -2.52 7.73 -3.83
N SER A 54 -2.18 7.56 -5.11
CA SER A 54 -1.44 6.39 -5.58
C SER A 54 -0.25 6.80 -6.42
N ARG A 55 0.84 6.07 -6.28
CA ARG A 55 2.08 6.29 -7.05
C ARG A 55 2.63 4.98 -7.57
N ALA A 56 3.15 5.03 -8.79
CA ALA A 56 3.95 3.96 -9.36
C ALA A 56 5.36 4.03 -8.78
N ILE A 57 5.89 2.88 -8.38
CA ILE A 57 7.24 2.76 -7.82
C ILE A 57 8.19 2.37 -8.94
N PHE A 58 9.26 3.14 -9.12
CA PHE A 58 10.26 2.92 -10.14
C PHE A 58 11.65 2.73 -9.53
N ASP A 59 12.40 1.83 -10.13
CA ASP A 59 13.84 1.74 -9.96
C ASP A 59 14.47 2.13 -11.29
N GLY A 60 15.09 3.31 -11.36
CA GLY A 60 15.47 3.91 -12.63
C GLY A 60 14.25 4.12 -13.52
N ASP A 61 14.24 3.52 -14.70
CA ASP A 61 13.12 3.58 -15.64
C ASP A 61 12.25 2.32 -15.63
N THR A 62 12.45 1.44 -14.65
CA THR A 62 11.70 0.19 -14.53
C THR A 62 10.62 0.32 -13.47
N LEU A 63 9.36 0.10 -13.85
CA LEU A 63 8.25 0.01 -12.91
C LEU A 63 8.37 -1.28 -12.10
N ILE A 64 8.40 -1.15 -10.77
CA ILE A 64 8.58 -2.29 -9.87
C ILE A 64 7.40 -2.56 -8.94
N GLY A 65 6.47 -1.64 -8.82
CA GLY A 65 5.30 -1.82 -7.96
C GLY A 65 4.43 -0.59 -7.86
N VAL A 66 3.53 -0.59 -6.89
CA VAL A 66 2.57 0.50 -6.64
C VAL A 66 2.38 0.68 -5.14
N ILE A 67 2.25 1.92 -4.71
CA ILE A 67 1.89 2.28 -3.34
C ILE A 67 0.68 3.22 -3.35
N THR A 68 -0.28 2.98 -2.45
CA THR A 68 -1.55 3.72 -2.44
C THR A 68 -1.99 4.05 -1.02
N LEU A 69 -2.45 5.29 -0.82
CA LEU A 69 -3.31 5.66 0.30
C LEU A 69 -4.74 5.59 -0.18
N LYS A 70 -5.59 4.86 0.54
CA LYS A 70 -7.00 4.64 0.21
C LYS A 70 -7.88 5.16 1.33
N ASP A 71 -9.14 5.42 0.99
CA ASP A 71 -10.16 5.85 1.96
C ASP A 71 -9.68 7.04 2.79
N ILE A 72 -9.09 8.02 2.13
CA ILE A 72 -8.54 9.21 2.78
C ILE A 72 -9.68 10.04 3.36
N SER A 73 -9.58 10.33 4.66
CA SER A 73 -10.48 11.21 5.39
C SER A 73 -9.69 12.35 6.01
N ALA A 74 -10.35 13.19 6.83
CA ALA A 74 -9.66 14.29 7.53
C ALA A 74 -8.62 13.79 8.54
N GLU A 75 -8.76 12.59 9.08
CA GLU A 75 -7.90 12.09 10.16
C GLU A 75 -7.07 10.85 9.79
N SER A 76 -7.49 10.07 8.79
CA SER A 76 -6.89 8.78 8.52
C SER A 76 -6.93 8.37 7.05
N ALA A 77 -6.14 7.37 6.73
CA ALA A 77 -6.16 6.66 5.45
C ALA A 77 -5.68 5.23 5.67
N HIS A 78 -5.85 4.39 4.65
CA HIS A 78 -5.29 3.03 4.62
C HIS A 78 -4.15 2.98 3.60
N ILE A 79 -3.00 2.41 3.98
CA ILE A 79 -1.87 2.28 3.07
C ILE A 79 -1.74 0.85 2.56
N GLY A 80 -1.50 0.70 1.27
CA GLY A 80 -1.21 -0.58 0.64
C GLY A 80 -0.04 -0.44 -0.31
N THR A 81 0.82 -1.46 -0.34
CA THR A 81 1.98 -1.50 -1.23
C THR A 81 2.09 -2.90 -1.83
N TRP A 82 2.38 -2.98 -3.11
CA TRP A 82 2.78 -4.23 -3.71
C TRP A 82 3.98 -4.02 -4.64
N LEU A 83 4.79 -5.04 -4.76
CA LEU A 83 5.99 -5.07 -5.60
C LEU A 83 6.02 -6.36 -6.40
N GLY A 84 6.68 -6.33 -7.55
CA GLY A 84 7.02 -7.56 -8.25
C GLY A 84 7.86 -8.47 -7.35
N GLU A 85 7.70 -9.79 -7.50
CA GLU A 85 8.34 -10.78 -6.61
C GLU A 85 9.86 -10.62 -6.53
N GLN A 86 10.51 -10.32 -7.66
CA GLN A 86 11.96 -10.16 -7.72
C GLN A 86 12.49 -8.95 -6.93
N TYR A 87 11.60 -8.05 -6.50
CA TYR A 87 11.97 -6.86 -5.73
C TYR A 87 11.68 -7.00 -4.23
N TRP A 88 11.18 -8.17 -3.81
CA TRP A 88 10.91 -8.42 -2.39
C TRP A 88 12.22 -8.54 -1.59
N GLY A 89 12.19 -8.09 -0.35
CA GLY A 89 13.31 -8.22 0.58
C GLY A 89 14.50 -7.30 0.30
N LEU A 90 14.36 -6.32 -0.59
CA LEU A 90 15.43 -5.40 -0.99
C LEU A 90 15.28 -3.99 -0.40
N GLY A 91 14.28 -3.76 0.47
CA GLY A 91 14.08 -2.48 1.13
C GLY A 91 13.19 -1.49 0.38
N TYR A 92 12.73 -1.80 -0.82
CA TYR A 92 11.88 -0.89 -1.61
C TYR A 92 10.54 -0.59 -0.92
N ASN A 93 9.94 -1.58 -0.28
CA ASN A 93 8.66 -1.40 0.42
C ASN A 93 8.81 -0.39 1.56
N GLU A 94 9.83 -0.53 2.39
CA GLU A 94 10.10 0.39 3.49
C GLU A 94 10.37 1.81 2.97
N GLU A 95 11.19 1.94 1.93
CA GLU A 95 11.53 3.23 1.34
C GLU A 95 10.28 3.92 0.76
N ALA A 96 9.46 3.20 0.01
CA ALA A 96 8.23 3.74 -0.56
C ALA A 96 7.23 4.14 0.53
N LYS A 97 7.06 3.30 1.56
CA LYS A 97 6.18 3.62 2.70
C LYS A 97 6.64 4.85 3.43
N SER A 98 7.94 4.98 3.71
CA SER A 98 8.47 6.17 4.39
C SER A 98 8.14 7.45 3.62
N ALA A 99 8.28 7.44 2.29
CA ALA A 99 7.98 8.61 1.47
C ALA A 99 6.48 8.97 1.51
N VAL A 100 5.60 7.98 1.40
CA VAL A 100 4.15 8.21 1.37
C VAL A 100 3.62 8.56 2.76
N LEU A 101 4.17 7.96 3.82
CA LEU A 101 3.81 8.33 5.20
C LEU A 101 4.23 9.75 5.53
N ALA A 102 5.40 10.19 5.06
CA ALA A 102 5.82 11.59 5.22
C ALA A 102 4.83 12.54 4.54
N TYR A 103 4.36 12.21 3.36
CA TYR A 103 3.31 12.95 2.66
C TYR A 103 1.99 12.95 3.47
N ALA A 104 1.56 11.78 3.93
CA ALA A 104 0.32 11.65 4.70
C ALA A 104 0.32 12.50 5.97
N PHE A 105 1.44 12.51 6.71
CA PHE A 105 1.52 13.20 7.99
C PHE A 105 1.90 14.68 7.87
N ASN A 106 2.75 15.06 6.92
CA ASN A 106 3.25 16.42 6.79
C ASN A 106 2.44 17.28 5.82
N VAL A 107 1.85 16.69 4.77
CA VAL A 107 1.08 17.41 3.76
C VAL A 107 -0.42 17.26 3.98
N LEU A 108 -0.91 16.04 4.13
CA LEU A 108 -2.34 15.79 4.40
C LEU A 108 -2.71 15.99 5.87
N GLU A 109 -1.73 16.11 6.74
CA GLU A 109 -1.90 16.33 8.19
C GLU A 109 -2.78 15.26 8.87
N LEU A 110 -2.69 14.02 8.40
CA LEU A 110 -3.41 12.90 8.99
C LEU A 110 -2.89 12.60 10.40
N LYS A 111 -3.77 12.08 11.25
CA LYS A 111 -3.41 11.66 12.61
C LYS A 111 -2.90 10.22 12.64
N ARG A 112 -3.41 9.38 11.74
CA ARG A 112 -3.07 7.96 11.67
C ARG A 112 -3.19 7.44 10.26
N VAL A 113 -2.39 6.41 9.96
CA VAL A 113 -2.52 5.65 8.73
C VAL A 113 -2.64 4.18 9.10
N PHE A 114 -3.72 3.55 8.65
CA PHE A 114 -3.93 2.12 8.87
C PHE A 114 -3.13 1.32 7.86
N ALA A 115 -2.55 0.23 8.35
CA ALA A 115 -1.89 -0.78 7.55
C ALA A 115 -2.44 -2.13 7.98
N GLY A 116 -2.08 -3.15 7.28
CA GLY A 116 -2.51 -4.50 7.63
C GLY A 116 -2.42 -5.40 6.42
N ALA A 117 -2.94 -6.59 6.56
CA ALA A 117 -2.97 -7.56 5.48
C ALA A 117 -3.96 -8.67 5.83
N ALA A 118 -4.31 -9.48 4.83
CA ALA A 118 -5.00 -10.74 5.07
C ALA A 118 -4.23 -11.55 6.12
N LYS A 119 -4.95 -12.19 7.04
CA LYS A 119 -4.34 -13.01 8.11
C LYS A 119 -3.42 -14.10 7.57
N ARG A 120 -3.70 -14.60 6.36
CA ARG A 120 -2.86 -15.60 5.69
C ARG A 120 -1.55 -15.04 5.15
N ASN A 121 -1.45 -13.73 4.96
CA ASN A 121 -0.27 -13.08 4.38
C ASN A 121 0.76 -12.76 5.48
N ILE A 122 1.37 -13.81 6.01
CA ILE A 122 2.33 -13.74 7.12
C ILE A 122 3.55 -12.87 6.75
N ARG A 123 4.02 -12.95 5.50
CA ARG A 123 5.16 -12.17 5.02
C ARG A 123 4.90 -10.67 5.18
N SER A 124 3.73 -10.20 4.76
CA SER A 124 3.38 -8.79 4.87
C SER A 124 3.26 -8.34 6.32
N LEU A 125 2.63 -9.16 7.18
CA LEU A 125 2.47 -8.84 8.59
C LEU A 125 3.81 -8.77 9.32
N LYS A 126 4.72 -9.70 9.04
CA LYS A 126 6.07 -9.67 9.61
C LYS A 126 6.89 -8.46 9.13
N ALA A 127 6.75 -8.10 7.85
CA ALA A 127 7.40 -6.91 7.32
C ALA A 127 6.93 -5.63 8.02
N GLN A 128 5.64 -5.53 8.31
CA GLN A 128 5.07 -4.40 9.06
C GLN A 128 5.56 -4.35 10.50
N GLU A 129 5.62 -5.51 11.16
CA GLU A 129 6.09 -5.60 12.54
C GLU A 129 7.53 -5.07 12.70
N LYS A 130 8.38 -5.30 11.70
CA LYS A 130 9.77 -4.85 11.71
C LYS A 130 9.96 -3.34 11.58
N LEU A 131 8.94 -2.60 11.17
CA LEU A 131 9.06 -1.17 10.89
C LEU A 131 9.16 -0.29 12.16
N GLY A 132 8.97 -0.82 13.34
CA GLY A 132 9.18 -0.12 14.60
C GLY A 132 8.14 0.96 14.94
N TYR A 133 7.56 1.62 13.95
CA TYR A 133 6.51 2.63 14.15
C TYR A 133 5.09 2.09 13.95
N VAL A 134 4.95 0.80 13.68
CA VAL A 134 3.65 0.17 13.46
C VAL A 134 3.15 -0.43 14.77
N THR A 135 1.93 -0.07 15.19
CA THR A 135 1.23 -0.73 16.28
C THR A 135 0.38 -1.86 15.71
N MET A 136 0.66 -3.07 16.14
CA MET A 136 0.07 -4.28 15.57
C MET A 136 -1.27 -4.61 16.22
N ASP A 137 -2.15 -5.22 15.43
CA ASP A 137 -3.39 -5.86 15.87
C ASP A 137 -4.33 -4.92 16.66
N VAL A 138 -4.79 -3.86 15.99
CA VAL A 138 -5.64 -2.82 16.59
C VAL A 138 -7.10 -2.92 16.14
N GLY A 139 -7.52 -4.03 15.57
CA GLY A 139 -8.87 -4.20 15.03
C GLY A 139 -9.98 -4.00 16.05
N LYS A 140 -9.77 -4.38 17.31
CA LYS A 140 -10.75 -4.17 18.38
C LYS A 140 -10.92 -2.69 18.73
N ARG A 141 -9.86 -1.91 18.62
CA ARG A 141 -9.87 -0.48 18.88
C ARG A 141 -10.47 0.31 17.72
N TYR A 142 -10.30 -0.18 16.51
CA TYR A 142 -10.78 0.46 15.29
C TYR A 142 -11.66 -0.50 14.47
N PRO A 143 -12.86 -0.87 14.99
CA PRO A 143 -13.66 -1.91 14.33
C PRO A 143 -14.19 -1.52 12.95
N ILE A 144 -14.47 -0.23 12.73
CA ILE A 144 -14.94 0.26 11.43
C ILE A 144 -13.83 0.14 10.38
N ASP A 145 -12.59 0.47 10.76
CA ASP A 145 -11.45 0.38 9.85
C ASP A 145 -11.06 -1.06 9.56
N LEU A 146 -11.26 -1.96 10.52
CA LEU A 146 -11.11 -3.40 10.26
C LEU A 146 -12.13 -3.89 9.23
N ILE A 147 -13.40 -3.47 9.36
CA ILE A 147 -14.43 -3.80 8.36
C ILE A 147 -14.04 -3.24 6.98
N THR A 148 -13.51 -2.03 6.94
CA THR A 148 -13.08 -1.39 5.69
C THR A 148 -12.00 -2.21 4.99
N ILE A 149 -10.94 -2.60 5.69
CA ILE A 149 -9.85 -3.37 5.08
C ILE A 149 -10.33 -4.78 4.66
N GLU A 150 -11.21 -5.39 5.43
CA GLU A 150 -11.77 -6.71 5.09
C GLU A 150 -12.68 -6.65 3.86
N LYS A 151 -13.41 -5.57 3.67
CA LYS A 151 -14.20 -5.35 2.45
C LYS A 151 -13.31 -5.15 1.22
N ILE A 152 -12.25 -4.37 1.37
CA ILE A 152 -11.29 -4.11 0.27
C ILE A 152 -10.60 -5.40 -0.13
N THR A 153 -10.17 -6.19 0.84
CA THR A 153 -9.38 -7.41 0.62
C THR A 153 -10.24 -8.63 0.28
N GLY A 154 -11.49 -8.66 0.76
CA GLY A 154 -12.40 -9.77 0.53
C GLY A 154 -12.17 -10.99 1.40
N GLU A 155 -11.37 -10.88 2.48
CA GLU A 155 -11.04 -11.97 3.39
C GLU A 155 -10.68 -11.43 4.77
N PRO A 156 -10.61 -12.30 5.81
CA PRO A 156 -10.22 -11.87 7.15
C PRO A 156 -8.83 -11.23 7.19
N CYS A 157 -8.73 -10.08 7.84
CA CYS A 157 -7.51 -9.29 7.93
C CYS A 157 -7.08 -9.03 9.37
N GLN A 158 -5.78 -8.75 9.54
CA GLN A 158 -5.27 -8.10 10.73
C GLN A 158 -5.11 -6.62 10.43
N LEU A 159 -5.65 -5.75 11.29
CA LEU A 159 -5.50 -4.31 11.18
C LEU A 159 -4.36 -3.84 12.06
N ASN A 160 -3.46 -3.05 11.49
CA ASN A 160 -2.38 -2.37 12.19
C ASN A 160 -2.52 -0.87 11.99
N VAL A 161 -1.87 -0.06 12.83
CA VAL A 161 -1.95 1.40 12.71
C VAL A 161 -0.56 2.03 12.86
N ILE A 162 -0.35 3.09 12.10
CA ILE A 162 0.83 3.95 12.20
C ILE A 162 0.35 5.29 12.73
N LEU A 163 0.74 5.64 13.93
CA LEU A 163 0.40 6.92 14.53
C LEU A 163 1.44 7.97 14.11
N ARG A 164 0.96 9.17 13.81
CA ARG A 164 1.81 10.28 13.36
C ARG A 164 3.04 10.49 14.25
N ASP A 165 2.84 10.59 15.56
CA ASP A 165 3.92 10.90 16.48
C ASP A 165 4.98 9.79 16.52
N ASN A 166 4.55 8.54 16.44
CA ASN A 166 5.47 7.40 16.41
C ASN A 166 6.33 7.39 15.15
N PHE A 167 5.71 7.64 13.99
CA PHE A 167 6.43 7.73 12.73
C PHE A 167 7.44 8.88 12.72
N LEU A 168 6.99 10.08 13.11
CA LEU A 168 7.85 11.27 13.10
C LEU A 168 9.02 11.13 14.10
N ALA A 169 8.77 10.54 15.27
CA ALA A 169 9.82 10.29 16.25
C ALA A 169 10.88 9.32 15.72
N GLN A 170 10.47 8.27 15.01
CA GLN A 170 11.41 7.29 14.44
C GLN A 170 12.24 7.88 13.30
N VAL A 171 11.62 8.67 12.43
CA VAL A 171 12.32 9.33 11.32
C VAL A 171 13.34 10.35 11.85
N ALA A 172 13.03 11.04 12.94
CA ALA A 172 13.95 12.01 13.57
C ALA A 172 15.22 11.36 14.18
N LYS A 173 15.21 10.05 14.41
CA LYS A 173 16.36 9.30 14.92
C LYS A 173 17.35 8.85 13.84
N ARG A 174 17.00 9.02 12.58
CA ARG A 174 17.83 8.59 11.43
C ARG A 174 18.83 9.65 10.99
#